data_b2ea32cd1b3bd9041eb02c8302478ef5
#
_entry.id   b2ea32cd1b3bd9041eb02c8302478ef5
#
_cell.length_a   1.000
_cell.length_b   1.000
_cell.length_c   1.000
_cell.angle_alpha   90.00
_cell.angle_beta   90.00
_cell.angle_gamma   90.00
#
_symmetry.space_group_name_H-M   'P 1'
#
loop_
_entity.id
_entity.type
_entity.pdbx_description
1 polymer ?
#
loop_
_entity_poly.entity_id
_entity_poly.type
_entity_poly.pdbx_seq_one_letter_code
_entity_poly.pdbx_strand_id
1 'polypeptide(L)'
;MSYGTDPAPNGDQAPYGDPNQFGPMSLAPDVAPLPRARLGEAVKRFFQRYTQFRGYASQSEFWWPFLLFQIVIPSAFYAIIVIIMIPESFVHSGKTPPALIITCGAFLFYIIAMIIPALAVTARRLHDTGKSELFLLFYFIGLGIVPLIMCCMRSRPDLYRPEWG
;
A
#
# COMPACT_ATOMS: atom_id res chain seq x y z
N MET A 1 26.05 14.23 43.97
CA MET A 1 25.55 13.52 42.77
C MET A 1 24.04 13.70 42.77
N SER A 2 23.56 14.63 41.96
CA SER A 2 22.13 14.96 41.84
C SER A 2 21.59 14.20 40.62
N TYR A 3 20.71 13.24 40.87
CA TYR A 3 19.93 12.62 39.80
C TYR A 3 18.83 13.59 39.38
N GLY A 4 19.01 14.23 38.23
CA GLY A 4 17.95 14.98 37.58
C GLY A 4 16.80 14.04 37.22
N THR A 5 15.64 14.28 37.79
CA THR A 5 14.37 13.67 37.37
C THR A 5 13.98 14.31 36.05
N ASP A 6 14.13 13.58 34.97
CA ASP A 6 13.56 13.98 33.69
C ASP A 6 12.03 14.09 33.83
N PRO A 7 11.40 15.18 33.36
CA PRO A 7 9.96 15.32 33.40
C PRO A 7 9.34 14.27 32.50
N ALA A 8 8.28 13.62 32.96
CA ALA A 8 7.49 12.69 32.20
C ALA A 8 7.04 13.33 30.86
N PRO A 9 7.09 12.62 29.73
CA PRO A 9 6.67 13.16 28.45
C PRO A 9 5.18 13.49 28.49
N ASN A 10 4.86 14.74 28.22
CA ASN A 10 3.50 15.24 28.10
C ASN A 10 2.73 14.46 27.02
N GLY A 11 1.47 14.13 27.30
CA GLY A 11 0.59 13.29 26.50
C GLY A 11 0.16 13.81 25.11
N ASP A 12 0.86 14.78 24.55
CA ASP A 12 0.62 15.36 23.22
C ASP A 12 1.65 14.91 22.16
N GLN A 13 2.30 13.75 22.38
CA GLN A 13 3.15 13.21 21.34
C GLN A 13 2.28 12.80 20.15
N ALA A 14 2.51 13.49 19.03
CA ALA A 14 1.94 13.18 17.74
C ALA A 14 1.98 11.66 17.46
N PRO A 15 1.02 11.09 16.71
CA PRO A 15 0.93 9.65 16.41
C PRO A 15 2.10 9.11 15.58
N TYR A 16 3.12 9.92 15.37
CA TYR A 16 4.38 9.55 14.74
C TYR A 16 5.34 9.05 15.82
N GLY A 17 5.73 7.78 15.76
CA GLY A 17 6.72 7.19 16.66
C GLY A 17 8.01 8.04 16.72
N ASP A 18 8.79 7.80 17.77
CA ASP A 18 10.05 8.51 18.08
C ASP A 18 10.87 8.76 16.81
N PRO A 19 11.23 10.02 16.47
CA PRO A 19 12.10 10.36 15.34
C PRO A 19 13.43 9.59 15.33
N ASN A 20 13.89 9.17 16.52
CA ASN A 20 15.13 8.40 16.68
C ASN A 20 14.99 6.91 16.28
N GLN A 21 13.79 6.42 16.00
CA GLN A 21 13.59 5.04 15.54
C GLN A 21 14.11 4.79 14.10
N PHE A 22 14.40 5.85 13.35
CA PHE A 22 14.73 5.77 11.92
C PHE A 22 16.22 5.92 11.60
N GLY A 23 17.11 5.77 12.60
CA GLY A 23 18.56 5.90 12.40
C GLY A 23 19.02 7.37 12.41
N PRO A 24 20.25 7.65 11.93
CA PRO A 24 20.88 8.98 12.03
C PRO A 24 20.23 10.07 11.15
N MET A 25 19.22 9.73 10.35
CA MET A 25 18.55 10.67 9.44
C MET A 25 17.18 11.03 9.98
N SER A 26 16.97 12.30 10.36
CA SER A 26 15.66 12.84 10.68
C SER A 26 14.83 12.97 9.39
N LEU A 27 13.93 12.03 9.14
CA LEU A 27 13.04 12.08 7.99
C LEU A 27 11.91 13.08 8.23
N ALA A 28 11.55 13.84 7.20
CA ALA A 28 10.38 14.70 7.24
C ALA A 28 9.09 13.84 7.41
N PRO A 29 8.08 14.33 8.13
CA PRO A 29 6.87 13.57 8.45
C PRO A 29 6.10 13.05 7.22
N ASP A 30 6.25 13.73 6.07
CA ASP A 30 5.63 13.39 4.80
C ASP A 30 6.32 12.24 4.06
N VAL A 31 7.59 11.93 4.37
CA VAL A 31 8.36 10.83 3.76
C VAL A 31 8.61 9.68 4.73
N ALA A 32 8.47 9.92 6.04
CA ALA A 32 8.70 8.91 7.07
C ALA A 32 7.66 7.78 7.03
N PRO A 33 8.08 6.51 7.25
CA PRO A 33 7.14 5.40 7.39
C PRO A 33 6.36 5.50 8.71
N LEU A 34 5.10 5.05 8.75
CA LEU A 34 4.30 4.99 9.97
C LEU A 34 4.34 3.55 10.54
N PRO A 35 5.11 3.30 11.59
CA PRO A 35 5.15 1.97 12.20
C PRO A 35 3.79 1.60 12.80
N ARG A 36 3.35 0.34 12.61
CA ARG A 36 2.09 -0.19 13.15
C ARG A 36 0.85 0.62 12.76
N ALA A 37 0.83 1.18 11.54
CA ALA A 37 -0.35 1.89 11.02
C ALA A 37 -1.60 1.02 11.13
N ARG A 38 -2.71 1.60 11.64
CA ARG A 38 -4.03 0.97 11.62
C ARG A 38 -4.61 1.03 10.21
N LEU A 39 -5.60 0.19 9.91
CA LEU A 39 -6.24 0.12 8.59
C LEU A 39 -6.66 1.52 8.07
N GLY A 40 -7.36 2.31 8.90
CA GLY A 40 -7.83 3.64 8.49
C GLY A 40 -6.70 4.63 8.19
N GLU A 41 -5.63 4.60 8.99
CA GLU A 41 -4.44 5.44 8.78
C GLU A 41 -3.69 5.02 7.51
N ALA A 42 -3.52 3.71 7.30
CA ALA A 42 -2.87 3.17 6.13
C ALA A 42 -3.64 3.52 4.84
N VAL A 43 -4.97 3.37 4.85
CA VAL A 43 -5.84 3.74 3.72
C VAL A 43 -5.81 5.25 3.48
N LYS A 44 -5.90 6.07 4.53
CA LYS A 44 -5.79 7.53 4.41
C LYS A 44 -4.46 7.93 3.76
N ARG A 45 -3.34 7.39 4.23
CA ARG A 45 -2.01 7.67 3.66
C ARG A 45 -1.85 7.11 2.25
N PHE A 46 -2.46 5.98 1.92
CA PHE A 46 -2.47 5.42 0.59
C PHE A 46 -3.03 6.42 -0.44
N PHE A 47 -4.16 7.06 -0.12
CA PHE A 47 -4.75 8.07 -1.00
C PHE A 47 -4.09 9.44 -0.90
N GLN A 48 -3.63 9.86 0.26
CA GLN A 48 -2.90 11.13 0.41
C GLN A 48 -1.58 11.14 -0.37
N ARG A 49 -0.94 9.97 -0.49
CA ARG A 49 0.32 9.78 -1.20
C ARG A 49 0.14 9.04 -2.52
N TYR A 50 -0.99 9.31 -3.20
CA TYR A 50 -1.43 8.60 -4.41
C TYR A 50 -0.35 8.51 -5.50
N THR A 51 0.38 9.61 -5.75
CA THR A 51 1.44 9.72 -6.76
C THR A 51 2.83 9.88 -6.16
N GLN A 52 2.97 9.76 -4.85
CA GLN A 52 4.24 9.94 -4.17
C GLN A 52 5.04 8.63 -4.20
N PHE A 53 6.02 8.55 -5.09
CA PHE A 53 6.95 7.42 -5.19
C PHE A 53 8.13 7.55 -4.22
N ARG A 54 8.47 8.77 -3.79
CA ARG A 54 9.52 9.05 -2.82
C ARG A 54 9.09 8.75 -1.40
N GLY A 55 10.07 8.54 -0.51
CA GLY A 55 9.84 8.23 0.90
C GLY A 55 9.80 6.74 1.18
N TYR A 56 9.29 6.43 2.37
CA TYR A 56 9.29 5.08 2.93
C TYR A 56 7.89 4.68 3.38
N ALA A 57 7.61 3.40 3.35
CA ALA A 57 6.34 2.84 3.83
C ALA A 57 6.61 1.62 4.71
N SER A 58 6.02 1.61 5.90
CA SER A 58 6.10 0.46 6.80
C SER A 58 5.36 -0.76 6.24
N GLN A 59 5.59 -1.94 6.83
CA GLN A 59 4.84 -3.14 6.45
C GLN A 59 3.32 -2.94 6.59
N SER A 60 2.86 -2.33 7.67
CA SER A 60 1.43 -2.11 7.90
C SER A 60 0.83 -1.12 6.90
N GLU A 61 1.56 -0.06 6.50
CA GLU A 61 1.13 0.88 5.46
C GLU A 61 1.04 0.24 4.08
N PHE A 62 1.79 -0.82 3.82
CA PHE A 62 1.74 -1.58 2.57
C PHE A 62 0.64 -2.64 2.62
N TRP A 63 0.63 -3.52 3.65
CA TRP A 63 -0.22 -4.69 3.66
C TRP A 63 -1.71 -4.38 3.84
N TRP A 64 -2.09 -3.36 4.63
CA TRP A 64 -3.49 -3.00 4.79
C TRP A 64 -4.17 -2.54 3.49
N PRO A 65 -3.61 -1.56 2.73
CA PRO A 65 -4.14 -1.21 1.42
C PRO A 65 -4.05 -2.34 0.41
N PHE A 66 -2.95 -3.12 0.42
CA PHE A 66 -2.79 -4.26 -0.47
C PHE A 66 -3.91 -5.29 -0.27
N LEU A 67 -4.17 -5.74 0.95
CA LEU A 67 -5.25 -6.66 1.26
C LEU A 67 -6.60 -6.10 0.81
N LEU A 68 -6.90 -4.85 1.16
CA LEU A 68 -8.19 -4.24 0.86
C LEU A 68 -8.39 -4.04 -0.65
N PHE A 69 -7.45 -3.41 -1.32
CA PHE A 69 -7.59 -2.98 -2.72
C PHE A 69 -7.13 -4.02 -3.74
N GLN A 70 -6.24 -4.93 -3.41
CA GLN A 70 -5.76 -5.95 -4.35
C GLN A 70 -6.40 -7.31 -4.14
N ILE A 71 -7.02 -7.57 -2.99
CA ILE A 71 -7.64 -8.87 -2.70
C ILE A 71 -9.14 -8.71 -2.44
N VAL A 72 -9.55 -7.96 -1.40
CA VAL A 72 -10.95 -7.93 -0.95
C VAL A 72 -11.87 -7.32 -2.01
N ILE A 73 -11.55 -6.12 -2.52
CA ILE A 73 -12.42 -5.45 -3.51
C ILE A 73 -12.46 -6.20 -4.85
N PRO A 74 -11.36 -6.66 -5.46
CA PRO A 74 -11.42 -7.49 -6.66
C PRO A 74 -12.19 -8.79 -6.46
N SER A 75 -12.06 -9.45 -5.29
CA SER A 75 -12.84 -10.65 -4.97
C SER A 75 -14.34 -10.38 -4.94
N ALA A 76 -14.75 -9.22 -4.40
CA ALA A 76 -16.15 -8.81 -4.39
C ALA A 76 -16.68 -8.57 -5.81
N PHE A 77 -15.92 -7.89 -6.68
CA PHE A 77 -16.27 -7.75 -8.10
C PHE A 77 -16.40 -9.11 -8.80
N TYR A 78 -15.44 -10.00 -8.56
CA TYR A 78 -15.49 -11.35 -9.11
C TYR A 78 -16.74 -12.11 -8.65
N ALA A 79 -17.07 -12.06 -7.36
CA ALA A 79 -18.28 -12.69 -6.82
C ALA A 79 -19.56 -12.13 -7.46
N ILE A 80 -19.64 -10.81 -7.67
CA ILE A 80 -20.79 -10.17 -8.35
C ILE A 80 -20.90 -10.68 -9.79
N ILE A 81 -19.79 -10.75 -10.52
CA ILE A 81 -19.76 -11.27 -11.90
C ILE A 81 -20.26 -12.73 -11.94
N VAL A 82 -19.78 -13.57 -11.02
CA VAL A 82 -20.22 -14.97 -10.92
C VAL A 82 -21.72 -15.05 -10.64
N ILE A 83 -22.23 -14.25 -9.69
CA ILE A 83 -23.66 -14.22 -9.35
C ILE A 83 -24.52 -13.80 -10.57
N ILE A 84 -24.06 -12.85 -11.38
CA ILE A 84 -24.76 -12.43 -12.60
C ILE A 84 -24.72 -13.55 -13.65
N MET A 85 -23.63 -14.29 -13.76
CA MET A 85 -23.45 -15.33 -14.78
C MET A 85 -24.22 -16.62 -14.49
N ILE A 86 -24.50 -16.97 -13.23
CA ILE A 86 -25.21 -18.21 -12.84
C ILE A 86 -26.60 -18.31 -13.51
N PRO A 87 -27.51 -17.31 -13.40
CA PRO A 87 -28.83 -17.40 -14.03
C PRO A 87 -28.75 -17.50 -15.57
N GLU A 88 -27.84 -16.79 -16.20
CA GLU A 88 -27.66 -16.80 -17.67
C GLU A 88 -27.24 -18.16 -18.20
N SER A 89 -26.47 -18.92 -17.44
CA SER A 89 -26.05 -20.30 -17.81
C SER A 89 -27.26 -21.25 -17.92
N PHE A 90 -28.36 -20.99 -17.22
CA PHE A 90 -29.57 -21.79 -17.21
C PHE A 90 -30.61 -21.33 -18.26
N VAL A 91 -30.61 -20.02 -18.60
CA VAL A 91 -31.69 -19.44 -19.44
C VAL A 91 -31.39 -19.49 -20.95
N HIS A 92 -30.17 -19.78 -21.40
CA HIS A 92 -29.77 -19.88 -22.82
C HIS A 92 -30.23 -18.71 -23.70
N SER A 93 -30.31 -17.47 -23.14
CA SER A 93 -30.86 -16.33 -23.87
C SER A 93 -29.94 -15.80 -25.00
N GLY A 94 -28.68 -16.23 -25.02
CA GLY A 94 -27.69 -15.81 -26.01
C GLY A 94 -27.34 -14.31 -26.02
N LYS A 95 -27.88 -13.54 -25.06
CA LYS A 95 -27.64 -12.12 -24.93
C LYS A 95 -26.87 -11.82 -23.65
N THR A 96 -25.81 -11.00 -23.76
CA THR A 96 -25.06 -10.56 -22.58
C THR A 96 -25.92 -9.63 -21.71
N PRO A 97 -26.09 -9.90 -20.40
CA PRO A 97 -26.88 -9.03 -19.53
C PRO A 97 -26.21 -7.68 -19.40
N PRO A 98 -26.98 -6.56 -19.47
CA PRO A 98 -26.42 -5.21 -19.30
C PRO A 98 -25.65 -5.04 -17.98
N ALA A 99 -26.11 -5.68 -16.93
CA ALA A 99 -25.46 -5.68 -15.62
C ALA A 99 -24.02 -6.21 -15.68
N LEU A 100 -23.75 -7.24 -16.50
CA LEU A 100 -22.41 -7.77 -16.69
C LEU A 100 -21.48 -6.74 -17.34
N ILE A 101 -21.96 -6.06 -18.39
CA ILE A 101 -21.18 -5.03 -19.10
C ILE A 101 -20.83 -3.88 -18.15
N ILE A 102 -21.81 -3.40 -17.36
CA ILE A 102 -21.60 -2.33 -16.38
C ILE A 102 -20.61 -2.76 -15.31
N THR A 103 -20.74 -3.97 -14.76
CA THR A 103 -19.85 -4.48 -13.71
C THR A 103 -18.42 -4.66 -14.23
N CYS A 104 -18.25 -5.23 -15.43
CA CYS A 104 -16.92 -5.37 -16.04
C CYS A 104 -16.29 -4.01 -16.36
N GLY A 105 -17.08 -3.05 -16.85
CA GLY A 105 -16.61 -1.69 -17.09
C GLY A 105 -16.16 -0.98 -15.80
N ALA A 106 -16.96 -1.08 -14.75
CA ALA A 106 -16.61 -0.55 -13.43
C ALA A 106 -15.35 -1.21 -12.85
N PHE A 107 -15.21 -2.53 -13.02
CA PHE A 107 -14.03 -3.25 -12.57
C PHE A 107 -12.77 -2.85 -13.36
N LEU A 108 -12.87 -2.69 -14.67
CA LEU A 108 -11.76 -2.20 -15.49
C LEU A 108 -11.33 -0.80 -15.08
N PHE A 109 -12.28 0.11 -14.88
CA PHE A 109 -12.00 1.46 -14.39
C PHE A 109 -11.31 1.42 -13.02
N TYR A 110 -11.80 0.57 -12.11
CA TYR A 110 -11.19 0.37 -10.80
C TYR A 110 -9.72 -0.08 -10.91
N ILE A 111 -9.43 -1.10 -11.75
CA ILE A 111 -8.06 -1.58 -11.95
C ILE A 111 -7.15 -0.45 -12.42
N ILE A 112 -7.57 0.29 -13.45
CA ILE A 112 -6.78 1.41 -14.00
C ILE A 112 -6.51 2.47 -12.93
N ALA A 113 -7.52 2.85 -12.17
CA ALA A 113 -7.40 3.85 -11.10
C ALA A 113 -6.45 3.39 -9.98
N MET A 114 -6.37 2.09 -9.69
CA MET A 114 -5.54 1.56 -8.62
C MET A 114 -4.08 1.26 -9.01
N ILE A 115 -3.73 1.31 -10.31
CA ILE A 115 -2.35 1.06 -10.76
C ILE A 115 -1.37 2.03 -10.09
N ILE A 116 -1.62 3.33 -10.19
CA ILE A 116 -0.68 4.37 -9.73
C ILE A 116 -0.45 4.28 -8.22
N PRO A 117 -1.47 4.29 -7.34
CA PRO A 117 -1.24 4.25 -5.90
C PRO A 117 -0.67 2.91 -5.43
N ALA A 118 -0.99 1.80 -6.11
CA ALA A 118 -0.39 0.50 -5.81
C ALA A 118 1.11 0.48 -6.12
N LEU A 119 1.52 1.03 -7.27
CA LEU A 119 2.94 1.16 -7.62
C LEU A 119 3.65 2.13 -6.66
N ALA A 120 3.02 3.26 -6.30
CA ALA A 120 3.61 4.25 -5.40
C ALA A 120 3.85 3.68 -3.99
N VAL A 121 2.89 2.94 -3.41
CA VAL A 121 3.09 2.30 -2.10
C VAL A 121 4.12 1.18 -2.17
N THR A 122 4.19 0.44 -3.29
CA THR A 122 5.19 -0.62 -3.48
C THR A 122 6.59 -0.03 -3.61
N ALA A 123 6.79 1.06 -4.36
CA ALA A 123 8.05 1.79 -4.45
C ALA A 123 8.56 2.21 -3.06
N ARG A 124 7.70 2.90 -2.29
CA ARG A 124 8.03 3.33 -0.93
C ARG A 124 8.37 2.16 -0.01
N ARG A 125 7.71 1.03 -0.19
CA ARG A 125 8.01 -0.18 0.58
C ARG A 125 9.34 -0.81 0.16
N LEU A 126 9.68 -0.81 -1.12
CA LEU A 126 11.00 -1.24 -1.61
C LEU A 126 12.12 -0.37 -1.02
N HIS A 127 11.94 0.95 -1.00
CA HIS A 127 12.89 1.87 -0.36
C HIS A 127 13.08 1.56 1.14
N ASP A 128 12.01 1.25 1.86
CA ASP A 128 12.05 0.87 3.28
C ASP A 128 12.82 -0.44 3.55
N THR A 129 12.91 -1.32 2.54
CA THR A 129 13.75 -2.53 2.59
C THR A 129 15.16 -2.33 2.03
N GLY A 130 15.53 -1.10 1.68
CA GLY A 130 16.82 -0.76 1.09
C GLY A 130 16.98 -1.17 -0.39
N LYS A 131 15.86 -1.40 -1.09
CA LYS A 131 15.83 -1.81 -2.49
C LYS A 131 15.45 -0.65 -3.41
N SER A 132 15.95 -0.68 -4.64
CA SER A 132 15.61 0.31 -5.66
C SER A 132 14.19 0.10 -6.18
N GLU A 133 13.52 1.20 -6.56
CA GLU A 133 12.24 1.19 -7.28
C GLU A 133 12.31 0.47 -8.63
N LEU A 134 13.49 0.26 -9.21
CA LEU A 134 13.69 -0.50 -10.46
C LEU A 134 13.10 -1.91 -10.38
N PHE A 135 12.96 -2.48 -9.18
CA PHE A 135 12.27 -3.76 -9.01
C PHE A 135 10.79 -3.72 -9.39
N LEU A 136 10.17 -2.54 -9.53
CA LEU A 136 8.82 -2.41 -10.09
C LEU A 136 8.74 -2.86 -11.56
N LEU A 137 9.84 -2.83 -12.31
CA LEU A 137 9.88 -3.34 -13.68
C LEU A 137 9.49 -4.82 -13.79
N PHE A 138 9.68 -5.59 -12.70
CA PHE A 138 9.25 -6.99 -12.66
C PHE A 138 7.73 -7.17 -12.82
N TYR A 139 6.92 -6.17 -12.49
CA TYR A 139 5.48 -6.21 -12.78
C TYR A 139 5.20 -6.23 -14.28
N PHE A 140 5.97 -5.49 -15.08
CA PHE A 140 5.76 -5.38 -16.53
C PHE A 140 6.18 -6.65 -17.29
N ILE A 141 7.09 -7.43 -16.73
CA ILE A 141 7.52 -8.71 -17.33
C ILE A 141 6.80 -9.92 -16.71
N GLY A 142 5.73 -9.69 -15.94
CA GLY A 142 4.92 -10.76 -15.34
C GLY A 142 5.53 -11.40 -14.08
N LEU A 143 6.65 -10.90 -13.57
CA LEU A 143 7.33 -11.39 -12.38
C LEU A 143 6.98 -10.56 -11.12
N GLY A 144 5.74 -10.09 -11.00
CA GLY A 144 5.27 -9.27 -9.88
C GLY A 144 5.40 -9.90 -8.49
N ILE A 145 5.57 -11.22 -8.45
CA ILE A 145 5.86 -11.94 -7.19
C ILE A 145 7.20 -11.51 -6.56
N VAL A 146 8.19 -11.10 -7.37
CA VAL A 146 9.51 -10.69 -6.88
C VAL A 146 9.43 -9.44 -5.99
N PRO A 147 8.89 -8.28 -6.46
CA PRO A 147 8.73 -7.12 -5.58
C PRO A 147 7.79 -7.41 -4.40
N LEU A 148 6.79 -8.29 -4.56
CA LEU A 148 5.91 -8.67 -3.47
C LEU A 148 6.66 -9.41 -2.35
N ILE A 149 7.52 -10.37 -2.70
CA ILE A 149 8.39 -11.06 -1.73
C ILE A 149 9.32 -10.06 -1.04
N MET A 150 9.89 -9.11 -1.78
CA MET A 150 10.75 -8.06 -1.20
C MET A 150 9.98 -7.17 -0.22
N CYS A 151 8.70 -6.88 -0.47
CA CYS A 151 7.84 -6.15 0.45
C CYS A 151 7.55 -6.89 1.75
N CYS A 152 7.72 -8.22 1.81
CA CYS A 152 7.64 -9.01 3.04
C CYS A 152 8.87 -8.85 3.93
N MET A 153 10.01 -8.39 3.39
CA MET A 153 11.26 -8.26 4.14
C MET A 153 11.12 -7.22 5.25
N ARG A 154 11.98 -7.33 6.28
CA ARG A 154 12.01 -6.37 7.39
C ARG A 154 12.50 -5.02 6.92
N SER A 155 11.96 -3.94 7.51
CA SER A 155 12.45 -2.57 7.30
C SER A 155 13.92 -2.44 7.67
N ARG A 156 14.67 -1.71 6.85
CA ARG A 156 16.12 -1.50 7.00
C ARG A 156 16.44 0.00 7.06
N PRO A 157 16.17 0.66 8.21
CA PRO A 157 16.45 2.10 8.37
C PRO A 157 17.92 2.46 8.18
N ASP A 158 18.82 1.47 8.40
CA ASP A 158 20.26 1.58 8.18
C ASP A 158 20.64 1.80 6.71
N LEU A 159 19.75 1.45 5.77
CA LEU A 159 19.96 1.59 4.32
C LEU A 159 19.19 2.76 3.70
N TYR A 160 18.60 3.63 4.49
CA TYR A 160 17.91 4.80 3.98
C TYR A 160 18.87 5.75 3.26
N ARG A 161 18.42 6.31 2.14
CA ARG A 161 19.22 7.18 1.28
C ARG A 161 18.57 8.56 1.16
N PRO A 162 19.37 9.66 1.19
CA PRO A 162 18.85 11.02 1.02
C PRO A 162 18.08 11.23 -0.30
N GLU A 163 18.42 10.47 -1.34
CA GLU A 163 17.83 10.55 -2.68
C GLU A 163 16.36 10.10 -2.68
N TRP A 164 15.95 9.31 -1.69
CA TRP A 164 14.59 8.73 -1.58
C TRP A 164 13.68 9.50 -0.62
N GLY A 165 14.24 10.46 0.12
CA GLY A 165 13.53 11.30 1.10
C GLY A 165 13.03 12.63 0.55
#